data_351314e3aec34649afd85b5ba6994eef
#
_entry.id   351314e3aec34649afd85b5ba6994eef
#
_cell.length_a   1.000
_cell.length_b   1.000
_cell.length_c   1.000
_cell.angle_alpha   90.00
_cell.angle_beta   90.00
_cell.angle_gamma   90.00
#
_symmetry.space_group_name_H-M   'P 1'
#
loop_
_entity.id
_entity.type
_entity.pdbx_description
1 polymer ?
#
loop_
_entity_poly.entity_id
_entity_poly.type
_entity_poly.pdbx_seq_one_letter_code
_entity_poly.pdbx_strand_id
1 'polypeptide(L)'
;MAITGIVAVDRNGAIGKGGALPWHYPADLRFFKEQTTGNACVMGYKTWLTLKRPLPGRLNVVLTSRAEVESRESVVWLRDKQSALSLREYLNCELFVIGGAQIFRAFRGEIDRWLVTEVPLTVEDADTFMPPDFLHGFRAHDTRDLGDGLKVTFYERAR
;
A
#
# COMPACT_ATOMS: atom_id res chain seq x y z
N MET A 1 -11.43 12.83 -4.23
CA MET A 1 -10.27 11.98 -4.50
C MET A 1 -10.36 10.70 -3.72
N ALA A 2 -10.13 9.59 -4.37
CA ALA A 2 -10.23 8.28 -3.73
C ALA A 2 -9.01 7.96 -2.88
N ILE A 3 -9.24 7.16 -1.83
CA ILE A 3 -8.17 6.52 -1.07
C ILE A 3 -8.13 5.07 -1.52
N THR A 4 -6.99 4.65 -2.02
CA THR A 4 -6.80 3.32 -2.60
C THR A 4 -5.75 2.56 -1.81
N GLY A 5 -6.13 1.37 -1.32
CA GLY A 5 -5.16 0.44 -0.77
C GLY A 5 -4.55 -0.36 -1.91
N ILE A 6 -3.24 -0.57 -1.87
CA ILE A 6 -2.54 -1.37 -2.87
C ILE A 6 -1.63 -2.35 -2.15
N VAL A 7 -1.77 -3.64 -2.46
CA VAL A 7 -1.08 -4.70 -1.73
C VAL A 7 -0.87 -5.92 -2.63
N ALA A 8 0.24 -6.61 -2.41
CA ALA A 8 0.48 -7.93 -3.01
C ALA A 8 0.44 -8.96 -1.90
N VAL A 9 -0.27 -10.06 -2.12
CA VAL A 9 -0.45 -11.13 -1.13
C VAL A 9 -0.10 -12.48 -1.75
N ASP A 10 0.44 -13.39 -0.91
CA ASP A 10 0.60 -14.77 -1.33
C ASP A 10 -0.74 -15.53 -1.21
N ARG A 11 -0.73 -16.85 -1.44
CA ARG A 11 -1.95 -17.66 -1.41
C ARG A 11 -2.64 -17.68 -0.05
N ASN A 12 -1.93 -17.37 1.02
CA ASN A 12 -2.45 -17.34 2.39
C ASN A 12 -2.69 -15.95 2.93
N GLY A 13 -2.57 -14.91 2.09
CA GLY A 13 -2.73 -13.53 2.51
C GLY A 13 -1.50 -12.94 3.17
N ALA A 14 -0.34 -13.60 3.07
CA ALA A 14 0.90 -13.09 3.62
C ALA A 14 1.40 -11.90 2.84
N ILE A 15 1.92 -10.89 3.54
CA ILE A 15 2.46 -9.67 2.96
C ILE A 15 3.88 -9.37 3.41
N GLY A 16 4.44 -10.17 4.31
CA GLY A 16 5.80 -9.94 4.77
C GLY A 16 6.40 -11.09 5.54
N LYS A 17 7.73 -11.08 5.56
CA LYS A 17 8.55 -11.99 6.36
C LYS A 17 9.82 -11.25 6.74
N GLY A 18 10.08 -11.15 8.05
CA GLY A 18 11.27 -10.43 8.53
C GLY A 18 11.30 -8.95 8.15
N GLY A 19 10.13 -8.31 8.00
CA GLY A 19 10.04 -6.90 7.68
C GLY A 19 10.17 -6.54 6.20
N ALA A 20 10.24 -7.53 5.31
CA ALA A 20 10.40 -7.31 3.88
C ALA A 20 9.46 -8.20 3.07
N LEU A 21 9.26 -7.86 1.81
CA LEU A 21 8.53 -8.72 0.87
C LEU A 21 9.39 -9.95 0.58
N PRO A 22 8.83 -11.16 0.74
CA PRO A 22 9.58 -12.39 0.55
C PRO A 22 9.67 -12.85 -0.90
N TRP A 23 9.32 -11.99 -1.85
CA TRP A 23 9.38 -12.28 -3.29
C TRP A 23 9.84 -11.06 -4.06
N HIS A 24 10.23 -11.30 -5.31
CA HIS A 24 10.63 -10.24 -6.21
C HIS A 24 10.05 -10.52 -7.60
N TYR A 25 9.07 -9.71 -7.99
CA TYR A 25 8.44 -9.79 -9.31
C TYR A 25 8.51 -8.41 -9.98
N PRO A 26 9.34 -8.24 -11.02
CA PRO A 26 9.42 -6.95 -11.72
C PRO A 26 8.06 -6.45 -12.25
N ALA A 27 7.20 -7.36 -12.68
CA ALA A 27 5.87 -6.98 -13.17
C ALA A 27 5.01 -6.33 -12.10
N ASP A 28 5.11 -6.81 -10.85
CA ASP A 28 4.40 -6.23 -9.71
C ASP A 28 4.93 -4.82 -9.40
N LEU A 29 6.25 -4.66 -9.42
CA LEU A 29 6.88 -3.36 -9.20
C LEU A 29 6.51 -2.35 -10.29
N ARG A 30 6.45 -2.79 -11.55
CA ARG A 30 6.00 -1.92 -12.66
C ARG A 30 4.55 -1.51 -12.49
N PHE A 31 3.69 -2.42 -12.11
CA PHE A 31 2.27 -2.14 -11.86
C PHE A 31 2.13 -1.11 -10.73
N PHE A 32 2.83 -1.33 -9.63
CA PHE A 32 2.83 -0.41 -8.49
C PHE A 32 3.25 1.00 -8.91
N LYS A 33 4.34 1.10 -9.64
CA LYS A 33 4.85 2.38 -10.15
C LYS A 33 3.84 3.05 -11.09
N GLU A 34 3.27 2.29 -12.00
CA GLU A 34 2.29 2.79 -12.96
C GLU A 34 1.06 3.38 -12.23
N GLN A 35 0.57 2.69 -11.21
CA GLN A 35 -0.62 3.13 -10.48
C GLN A 35 -0.35 4.35 -9.60
N THR A 36 0.81 4.41 -8.96
CA THR A 36 1.09 5.41 -7.92
C THR A 36 1.79 6.66 -8.41
N THR A 37 2.47 6.63 -9.56
CA THR A 37 3.20 7.79 -10.07
C THR A 37 2.29 9.00 -10.26
N GLY A 38 2.71 10.16 -9.80
CA GLY A 38 1.92 11.39 -9.82
C GLY A 38 0.96 11.54 -8.65
N ASN A 39 0.96 10.58 -7.73
CA ASN A 39 0.06 10.56 -6.59
C ASN A 39 0.83 10.56 -5.27
N ALA A 40 0.12 10.49 -4.14
CA ALA A 40 0.71 10.41 -2.82
C ALA A 40 0.65 8.97 -2.31
N CYS A 41 1.71 8.52 -1.67
CA CYS A 41 1.78 7.20 -1.05
C CYS A 41 1.93 7.35 0.46
N VAL A 42 0.97 6.81 1.22
CA VAL A 42 1.00 6.80 2.69
C VAL A 42 1.56 5.48 3.15
N MET A 43 2.56 5.54 4.02
CA MET A 43 3.25 4.37 4.53
C MET A 43 3.61 4.55 6.01
N GLY A 44 3.83 3.42 6.68
CA GLY A 44 4.38 3.43 8.02
C GLY A 44 5.91 3.56 7.98
N TYR A 45 6.50 3.86 9.15
CA TYR A 45 7.94 4.05 9.25
C TYR A 45 8.73 2.79 8.85
N LYS A 46 8.25 1.61 9.22
CA LYS A 46 8.93 0.35 8.87
C LYS A 46 8.99 0.15 7.36
N THR A 47 7.91 0.49 6.65
CA THR A 47 7.89 0.42 5.20
C THR A 47 8.87 1.44 4.60
N TRP A 48 8.91 2.65 5.16
CA TRP A 48 9.87 3.67 4.75
C TRP A 48 11.30 3.16 4.85
N LEU A 49 11.63 2.45 5.93
CA LEU A 49 12.99 1.91 6.14
C LEU A 49 13.38 0.86 5.10
N THR A 50 12.42 0.23 4.42
CA THR A 50 12.73 -0.73 3.36
C THR A 50 13.06 -0.05 2.04
N LEU A 51 12.77 1.24 1.90
CA LEU A 51 13.06 1.98 0.68
C LEU A 51 14.49 2.52 0.74
N LYS A 52 15.24 2.34 -0.33
CA LYS A 52 16.61 2.87 -0.42
C LYS A 52 16.59 4.39 -0.60
N ARG A 53 15.51 4.91 -1.15
CA ARG A 53 15.29 6.33 -1.41
C ARG A 53 13.79 6.59 -1.48
N PRO A 54 13.33 7.85 -1.36
CA PRO A 54 11.93 8.16 -1.57
C PRO A 54 11.45 7.65 -2.92
N LEU A 55 10.18 7.26 -2.98
CA LEU A 55 9.58 6.82 -4.24
C LEU A 55 9.57 8.00 -5.22
N PRO A 56 10.27 7.89 -6.37
CA PRO A 56 10.35 9.00 -7.32
C PRO A 56 9.00 9.31 -7.97
N GLY A 57 8.74 10.60 -8.22
CA GLY A 57 7.52 11.02 -8.89
C GLY A 57 6.26 10.89 -8.05
N ARG A 58 6.40 10.72 -6.74
CA ARG A 58 5.29 10.57 -5.80
C ARG A 58 5.56 11.38 -4.56
N LEU A 59 4.49 11.85 -3.91
CA LEU A 59 4.62 12.42 -2.58
C LEU A 59 4.67 11.27 -1.58
N ASN A 60 5.75 11.18 -0.82
CA ASN A 60 5.94 10.14 0.19
C ASN A 60 5.43 10.67 1.53
N VAL A 61 4.35 10.10 2.03
CA VAL A 61 3.76 10.49 3.31
C VAL A 61 4.04 9.37 4.32
N VAL A 62 4.91 9.66 5.28
CA VAL A 62 5.36 8.67 6.27
C VAL A 62 4.70 8.97 7.60
N LEU A 63 3.96 8.00 8.13
CA LEU A 63 3.34 8.11 9.45
C LEU A 63 4.29 7.54 10.50
N THR A 64 4.64 8.36 11.47
CA THR A 64 5.54 7.96 12.55
C THR A 64 5.32 8.80 13.78
N SER A 65 5.48 8.19 14.95
CA SER A 65 5.47 8.91 16.23
C SER A 65 6.85 9.44 16.61
N ARG A 66 7.88 9.18 15.80
CA ARG A 66 9.25 9.61 16.10
C ARG A 66 9.33 11.13 16.13
N ALA A 67 10.04 11.65 17.13
CA ALA A 67 10.24 13.10 17.28
C ALA A 67 11.28 13.64 16.30
N GLU A 68 12.29 12.82 15.99
CA GLU A 68 13.37 13.20 15.08
C GLU A 68 13.20 12.49 13.74
N VAL A 69 13.06 13.29 12.70
CA VAL A 69 12.94 12.80 11.32
C VAL A 69 13.81 13.67 10.44
N GLU A 70 14.33 13.06 9.39
CA GLU A 70 15.17 13.74 8.43
C GLU A 70 14.30 14.44 7.38
N SER A 71 14.51 15.76 7.22
CA SER A 71 13.81 16.52 6.20
C SER A 71 14.35 16.14 4.82
N ARG A 72 13.46 15.73 3.91
CA ARG A 72 13.82 15.34 2.56
C ARG A 72 12.81 15.87 1.56
N GLU A 73 13.28 16.13 0.35
CA GLU A 73 12.41 16.52 -0.75
C GLU A 73 11.41 15.40 -1.06
N SER A 74 10.18 15.76 -1.34
CA SER A 74 9.08 14.84 -1.66
C SER A 74 8.67 13.93 -0.50
N VAL A 75 9.07 14.24 0.73
CA VAL A 75 8.70 13.48 1.91
C VAL A 75 8.00 14.36 2.92
N VAL A 76 6.83 13.92 3.36
CA VAL A 76 6.06 14.56 4.41
C VAL A 76 5.97 13.61 5.59
N TRP A 77 6.36 14.07 6.77
CA TRP A 77 6.31 13.30 8.00
C TRP A 77 5.09 13.72 8.81
N LEU A 78 4.19 12.78 9.06
CA LEU A 78 2.97 13.02 9.83
C LEU A 78 2.88 12.03 10.99
N ARG A 79 2.12 12.40 12.02
CA ARG A 79 2.04 11.58 13.23
C ARG A 79 0.95 10.54 13.20
N ASP A 80 -0.12 10.78 12.45
CA ASP A 80 -1.31 9.93 12.53
C ASP A 80 -2.14 9.97 11.25
N LYS A 81 -3.12 9.08 11.21
CA LYS A 81 -4.07 8.97 10.10
C LYS A 81 -4.82 10.27 9.87
N GLN A 82 -5.26 10.93 10.93
CA GLN A 82 -6.07 12.13 10.80
C GLN A 82 -5.31 13.24 10.08
N SER A 83 -4.01 13.37 10.37
CA SER A 83 -3.17 14.34 9.67
C SER A 83 -3.06 14.03 8.18
N ALA A 84 -2.96 12.75 7.82
CA ALA A 84 -2.92 12.34 6.42
C ALA A 84 -4.25 12.64 5.71
N LEU A 85 -5.37 12.39 6.38
CA LEU A 85 -6.69 12.70 5.82
C LEU A 85 -6.89 14.20 5.64
N SER A 86 -6.38 15.01 6.56
CA SER A 86 -6.42 16.47 6.43
C SER A 86 -5.55 16.96 5.28
N LEU A 87 -4.36 16.38 5.12
CA LEU A 87 -3.47 16.72 4.02
C LEU A 87 -4.13 16.44 2.67
N ARG A 88 -4.88 15.34 2.57
CA ARG A 88 -5.56 14.94 1.33
C ARG A 88 -6.41 16.06 0.73
N GLU A 89 -7.04 16.87 1.57
CA GLU A 89 -7.92 17.95 1.13
C GLU A 89 -7.19 19.02 0.32
N TYR A 90 -5.87 19.10 0.47
CA TYR A 90 -5.04 20.08 -0.23
C TYR A 90 -4.30 19.49 -1.43
N LEU A 91 -4.47 18.20 -1.69
CA LEU A 91 -3.79 17.51 -2.79
C LEU A 91 -4.71 17.38 -4.00
N ASN A 92 -4.13 17.53 -5.19
CA ASN A 92 -4.84 17.30 -6.46
C ASN A 92 -4.51 15.93 -7.04
N CYS A 93 -4.38 14.94 -6.17
CA CYS A 93 -4.03 13.58 -6.58
C CYS A 93 -4.70 12.57 -5.65
N GLU A 94 -4.62 11.31 -6.04
CA GLU A 94 -5.12 10.23 -5.20
C GLU A 94 -4.15 9.91 -4.07
N LEU A 95 -4.67 9.29 -3.03
CA LEU A 95 -3.89 8.83 -1.89
C LEU A 95 -3.85 7.31 -1.92
N PHE A 96 -2.66 6.75 -2.04
CA PHE A 96 -2.44 5.30 -2.00
C PHE A 96 -1.92 4.90 -0.62
N VAL A 97 -2.57 3.94 -0.01
CA VAL A 97 -2.12 3.35 1.26
C VAL A 97 -1.30 2.12 0.91
N ILE A 98 0.00 2.15 1.21
CA ILE A 98 0.93 1.12 0.71
C ILE A 98 1.49 0.19 1.78
N GLY A 99 1.09 0.37 3.04
CA GLY A 99 1.44 -0.56 4.10
C GLY A 99 2.30 0.01 5.20
N GLY A 100 2.74 -0.76 6.14
CA GLY A 100 2.37 -2.20 6.30
C GLY A 100 1.03 -2.48 6.97
N ALA A 101 0.96 -3.64 7.61
CA ALA A 101 -0.29 -4.14 8.17
C ALA A 101 -0.97 -3.16 9.13
N GLN A 102 -0.22 -2.48 9.98
CA GLN A 102 -0.78 -1.50 10.92
C GLN A 102 -1.42 -0.32 10.18
N ILE A 103 -0.78 0.13 9.11
CA ILE A 103 -1.30 1.25 8.30
C ILE A 103 -2.54 0.82 7.54
N PHE A 104 -2.55 -0.37 6.97
CA PHE A 104 -3.74 -0.91 6.32
C PHE A 104 -4.92 -0.99 7.30
N ARG A 105 -4.67 -1.46 8.52
CA ARG A 105 -5.71 -1.51 9.56
C ARG A 105 -6.20 -0.12 9.95
N ALA A 106 -5.27 0.82 10.10
CA ALA A 106 -5.61 2.19 10.49
C ALA A 106 -6.53 2.87 9.46
N PHE A 107 -6.30 2.62 8.18
CA PHE A 107 -7.07 3.23 7.09
C PHE A 107 -8.26 2.39 6.63
N ARG A 108 -8.55 1.29 7.28
CA ARG A 108 -9.57 0.34 6.84
C ARG A 108 -10.92 0.99 6.53
N GLY A 109 -11.36 1.93 7.36
CA GLY A 109 -12.64 2.61 7.19
C GLY A 109 -12.64 3.67 6.10
N GLU A 110 -11.47 4.14 5.68
CA GLU A 110 -11.34 5.23 4.73
C GLU A 110 -10.98 4.76 3.32
N ILE A 111 -10.57 3.51 3.16
CA ILE A 111 -10.19 2.97 1.85
C ILE A 111 -11.44 2.79 0.99
N ASP A 112 -11.44 3.41 -0.17
CA ASP A 112 -12.55 3.34 -1.14
C ASP A 112 -12.37 2.22 -2.15
N ARG A 113 -11.12 1.92 -2.49
CA ARG A 113 -10.77 0.91 -3.50
C ARG A 113 -9.56 0.12 -3.04
N TRP A 114 -9.47 -1.13 -3.51
CA TRP A 114 -8.31 -1.98 -3.31
C TRP A 114 -7.77 -2.47 -4.64
N LEU A 115 -6.46 -2.45 -4.79
CA LEU A 115 -5.75 -3.13 -5.87
C LEU A 115 -4.96 -4.27 -5.21
N VAL A 116 -5.37 -5.50 -5.43
CA VAL A 116 -4.79 -6.66 -4.76
C VAL A 116 -4.14 -7.55 -5.79
N THR A 117 -2.81 -7.69 -5.71
CA THR A 117 -2.06 -8.61 -6.56
C THR A 117 -1.93 -9.94 -5.85
N GLU A 118 -2.38 -11.00 -6.50
CA GLU A 118 -2.22 -12.38 -6.01
C GLU A 118 -0.92 -12.94 -6.56
N VAL A 119 -0.02 -13.32 -5.67
CA VAL A 119 1.28 -13.89 -6.00
C VAL A 119 1.17 -15.40 -5.97
N PRO A 120 1.61 -16.13 -7.03
CA PRO A 120 1.36 -17.57 -7.17
C PRO A 120 2.34 -18.42 -6.37
N LEU A 121 2.46 -18.14 -5.07
CA LEU A 121 3.30 -18.92 -4.18
C LEU A 121 2.76 -18.84 -2.75
N THR A 122 3.31 -19.71 -1.89
CA THR A 122 3.05 -19.70 -0.46
C THR A 122 4.36 -19.48 0.25
N VAL A 123 4.45 -18.41 1.04
CA VAL A 123 5.66 -18.08 1.80
C VAL A 123 5.71 -18.90 3.06
N GLU A 124 6.74 -19.74 3.21
CA GLU A 124 6.97 -20.48 4.46
C GLU A 124 7.37 -19.49 5.55
N ASP A 125 6.82 -19.72 6.74
CA ASP A 125 7.14 -18.93 7.92
C ASP A 125 6.92 -17.42 7.75
N ALA A 126 5.95 -17.03 6.91
CA ALA A 126 5.54 -15.66 6.83
C ALA A 126 5.03 -15.19 8.20
N ASP A 127 5.37 -13.95 8.56
CA ASP A 127 5.04 -13.41 9.88
C ASP A 127 4.03 -12.27 9.83
N THR A 128 3.72 -11.76 8.64
CA THR A 128 2.80 -10.64 8.49
C THR A 128 1.75 -10.96 7.44
N PHE A 129 0.50 -10.80 7.80
CA PHE A 129 -0.65 -11.15 6.96
C PHE A 129 -1.65 -10.02 6.92
N MET A 130 -2.41 -9.94 5.82
CA MET A 130 -3.62 -9.12 5.79
C MET A 130 -4.68 -9.78 6.67
N PRO A 131 -5.55 -8.98 7.32
CA PRO A 131 -6.71 -9.56 8.01
C PRO A 131 -7.54 -10.38 7.01
N PRO A 132 -8.03 -11.58 7.40
CA PRO A 132 -8.78 -12.43 6.45
C PRO A 132 -9.99 -11.76 5.84
N ASP A 133 -10.58 -10.77 6.51
CA ASP A 133 -11.78 -10.08 6.09
C ASP A 133 -11.52 -8.67 5.55
N PHE A 134 -10.29 -8.35 5.15
CA PHE A 134 -9.98 -6.98 4.73
C PHE A 134 -10.76 -6.53 3.49
N LEU A 135 -11.23 -7.48 2.67
CA LEU A 135 -12.05 -7.19 1.49
C LEU A 135 -13.55 -7.27 1.76
N HIS A 136 -13.95 -7.47 3.02
CA HIS A 136 -15.37 -7.46 3.37
C HIS A 136 -15.97 -6.08 3.04
N GLY A 137 -17.09 -6.09 2.35
CA GLY A 137 -17.73 -4.84 1.94
C GLY A 137 -17.21 -4.27 0.63
N PHE A 138 -16.30 -4.98 -0.04
CA PHE A 138 -15.79 -4.59 -1.34
C PHE A 138 -16.24 -5.58 -2.41
N ARG A 139 -16.38 -5.08 -3.63
CA ARG A 139 -16.79 -5.89 -4.79
C ARG A 139 -15.71 -5.82 -5.85
N ALA A 140 -15.31 -6.98 -6.36
CA ALA A 140 -14.40 -7.05 -7.49
C ALA A 140 -15.12 -6.56 -8.75
N HIS A 141 -14.48 -5.68 -9.52
CA HIS A 141 -15.08 -5.18 -10.76
C HIS A 141 -14.19 -5.40 -11.98
N ASP A 142 -12.94 -5.75 -11.80
CA ASP A 142 -12.01 -6.01 -12.90
C ASP A 142 -10.84 -6.84 -12.42
N THR A 143 -10.22 -7.56 -13.36
CA THR A 143 -8.97 -8.30 -13.11
C THR A 143 -8.03 -8.06 -14.28
N ARG A 144 -6.72 -8.16 -13.98
CA ARG A 144 -5.68 -7.97 -14.98
C ARG A 144 -4.55 -8.95 -14.72
N ASP A 145 -4.12 -9.64 -15.78
CA ASP A 145 -2.98 -10.53 -15.74
C ASP A 145 -1.71 -9.69 -15.93
N LEU A 146 -0.78 -9.77 -14.99
CA LEU A 146 0.48 -9.03 -15.06
C LEU A 146 1.62 -9.84 -15.64
N GLY A 147 1.38 -11.11 -15.96
CA GLY A 147 2.42 -12.05 -16.35
C GLY A 147 3.03 -12.76 -15.15
N ASP A 148 3.83 -13.79 -15.39
CA ASP A 148 4.51 -14.59 -14.36
C ASP A 148 3.56 -15.21 -13.33
N GLY A 149 2.30 -15.42 -13.70
CA GLY A 149 1.27 -15.95 -12.80
C GLY A 149 0.69 -14.92 -11.86
N LEU A 150 1.07 -13.65 -11.96
CA LEU A 150 0.53 -12.57 -11.15
C LEU A 150 -0.80 -12.10 -11.70
N LYS A 151 -1.77 -11.95 -10.82
CA LYS A 151 -3.09 -11.45 -11.18
C LYS A 151 -3.47 -10.34 -10.21
N VAL A 152 -3.84 -9.18 -10.73
CA VAL A 152 -4.37 -8.12 -9.90
C VAL A 152 -5.89 -8.05 -10.05
N THR A 153 -6.57 -7.86 -8.93
CA THR A 153 -8.02 -7.65 -8.89
C THR A 153 -8.28 -6.25 -8.34
N PHE A 154 -9.17 -5.54 -9.01
CA PHE A 154 -9.60 -4.19 -8.66
C PHE A 154 -10.92 -4.29 -7.91
N TYR A 155 -10.95 -3.78 -6.69
CA TYR A 155 -12.14 -3.80 -5.83
C TYR A 155 -12.63 -2.40 -5.56
N GLU A 156 -13.94 -2.24 -5.49
CA GLU A 156 -14.57 -1.01 -5.05
C GLU A 156 -15.47 -1.31 -3.86
N ARG A 157 -15.60 -0.33 -2.96
CA ARG A 157 -16.50 -0.49 -1.81
C ARG A 157 -17.93 -0.65 -2.31
N ALA A 158 -18.58 -1.72 -1.88
CA ALA A 158 -19.98 -1.98 -2.19
C ALA A 158 -20.87 -0.99 -1.42
N ARG A 159 -21.90 -0.51 -2.08
CA ARG A 159 -22.86 0.42 -1.48
C ARG A 159 -24.19 -0.25 -1.21
#